data_81a1e8d577247760cb2fa0f7827d4868
#
_entry.id   81a1e8d577247760cb2fa0f7827d4868
#
_cell.length_a   1.000
_cell.length_b   1.000
_cell.length_c   1.000
_cell.angle_alpha   90.00
_cell.angle_beta   90.00
_cell.angle_gamma   90.00
#
_symmetry.space_group_name_H-M   'P 1'
#
loop_
_entity.id
_entity.type
_entity.pdbx_description
1 polymer ?
#
loop_
_entity_poly.entity_id
_entity_poly.type
_entity_poly.pdbx_seq_one_letter_code
_entity_poly.pdbx_strand_id
1 'polypeptide(L)'
;MQWLGDNLIGMLTLVNSLPLGDNLIGMPRDRILLAVPVSGGDSNLAEVLTVLIVLLLVATGVALISRRLRIPYIAGLVLAGLAITELLPEPHRIRLDSSLIFNLFLPILLFEAALNTDISRLRSTIKPIALLAGPGILLCAGITSVLLRLELGLDWIPASLVAVILSITDTALVIAVFKEVSAPHRLVTLVEGESLVNDDVALVLFSLILTVYKTGTLSPLFVVQEFLFVIIGGALVGAALGYLSIGLLSQSDDPLSSILLTVAIALGAFQAGQFLHVSGVVAVVVAGLIVGNFEHSEMTSASTQVTLFSFWEYAGFGVNTFIFLLIGLEINLSTLWQTLPAVFLAFIAYQVGRAITVYPLLALVRFFDRPIPMRWRHVLFVGNIKGSLSTALALSLPLGLPGREKLIAIILGIVLVSLVGQGLSLPWVVRRLKVAHRSESYHQIEELQAQLMTAKAAQDELDDLFKSGVLPKAVYEEMRAAYQVRVAASERTLRDIYNQRPGRASESNGESLSDALGDRTKLDAIRRQLLLAEKGALT
;
A
#
# COMPACT_ATOMS: atom_id res chain seq x y z
N MET A 1 -9.86 1.62 -33.76
CA MET A 1 -9.38 2.98 -33.43
C MET A 1 -10.37 4.07 -33.86
N GLN A 2 -10.97 4.04 -35.02
CA GLN A 2 -12.01 5.01 -35.43
C GLN A 2 -13.23 5.03 -34.51
N TRP A 3 -13.72 3.85 -34.07
CA TRP A 3 -14.87 3.76 -33.15
C TRP A 3 -14.64 4.40 -31.76
N LEU A 4 -13.38 4.39 -31.26
CA LEU A 4 -12.99 5.07 -30.00
C LEU A 4 -12.92 6.59 -30.18
N GLY A 5 -12.49 7.07 -31.36
CA GLY A 5 -12.49 8.50 -31.68
C GLY A 5 -13.88 9.08 -31.77
N ASP A 6 -14.81 8.39 -32.44
CA ASP A 6 -16.17 8.84 -32.63
C ASP A 6 -16.99 8.87 -31.33
N ASN A 7 -16.75 7.93 -30.41
CA ASN A 7 -17.39 7.92 -29.10
C ASN A 7 -16.81 8.95 -28.11
N LEU A 8 -15.51 9.26 -28.19
CA LEU A 8 -14.90 10.33 -27.40
C LEU A 8 -15.40 11.72 -27.85
N ILE A 9 -15.55 11.90 -29.17
CA ILE A 9 -16.13 13.11 -29.74
C ILE A 9 -17.63 13.21 -29.39
N GLY A 10 -18.35 12.09 -29.37
CA GLY A 10 -19.74 12.03 -28.93
C GLY A 10 -19.94 12.37 -27.45
N MET A 11 -19.01 11.95 -26.58
CA MET A 11 -19.02 12.27 -25.16
C MET A 11 -18.68 13.75 -24.90
N LEU A 12 -17.75 14.32 -25.67
CA LEU A 12 -17.41 15.75 -25.64
C LEU A 12 -18.56 16.64 -26.16
N THR A 13 -19.36 16.16 -27.14
CA THR A 13 -20.54 16.86 -27.62
C THR A 13 -21.69 16.80 -26.62
N LEU A 14 -21.80 15.76 -25.81
CA LEU A 14 -22.82 15.64 -24.76
C LEU A 14 -22.55 16.62 -23.59
N VAL A 15 -21.29 16.85 -23.26
CA VAL A 15 -20.87 17.87 -22.26
C VAL A 15 -21.17 19.30 -22.76
N ASN A 16 -21.07 19.53 -24.07
CA ASN A 16 -21.42 20.82 -24.70
C ASN A 16 -22.94 21.08 -24.83
N SER A 17 -23.79 20.10 -24.62
CA SER A 17 -25.25 20.23 -24.69
C SER A 17 -25.93 20.48 -23.35
N LEU A 18 -25.18 20.60 -22.26
CA LEU A 18 -25.71 20.99 -20.96
C LEU A 18 -25.99 22.50 -20.97
N PRO A 19 -27.18 22.99 -20.52
CA PRO A 19 -27.53 24.40 -20.52
C PRO A 19 -26.78 25.12 -19.38
N LEU A 20 -25.54 25.51 -19.65
CA LEU A 20 -24.81 26.46 -18.82
C LEU A 20 -25.04 27.86 -19.38
N GLY A 21 -25.61 28.71 -18.54
CA GLY A 21 -26.20 29.99 -18.84
C GLY A 21 -25.46 30.95 -19.80
N ASP A 22 -26.21 31.83 -20.39
CA ASP A 22 -26.02 32.71 -21.56
C ASP A 22 -24.82 33.68 -21.61
N ASN A 23 -23.72 33.44 -20.88
CA ASN A 23 -22.57 34.37 -20.83
C ASN A 23 -21.31 33.90 -21.58
N LEU A 24 -21.39 32.83 -22.39
CA LEU A 24 -20.25 32.30 -23.15
C LEU A 24 -20.30 32.58 -24.66
N ILE A 25 -21.20 33.46 -25.11
CA ILE A 25 -21.34 33.84 -26.51
C ILE A 25 -20.36 34.98 -26.82
N GLY A 26 -19.15 34.63 -27.22
CA GLY A 26 -18.16 35.63 -27.66
C GLY A 26 -16.74 35.15 -27.77
N MET A 27 -16.43 33.92 -27.41
CA MET A 27 -15.08 33.39 -27.54
C MET A 27 -14.89 32.47 -28.77
N PRO A 28 -13.78 32.60 -29.52
CA PRO A 28 -13.51 31.73 -30.65
C PRO A 28 -13.43 30.27 -30.19
N ARG A 29 -14.03 29.35 -30.97
CA ARG A 29 -14.17 27.92 -30.68
C ARG A 29 -12.89 27.17 -30.34
N ASP A 30 -11.74 27.71 -30.68
CA ASP A 30 -10.41 27.13 -30.48
C ASP A 30 -9.88 27.25 -29.03
N ARG A 31 -10.63 27.90 -28.12
CA ARG A 31 -10.25 28.13 -26.72
C ARG A 31 -11.06 27.34 -25.68
N ILE A 32 -11.97 26.48 -26.09
CA ILE A 32 -12.85 25.74 -25.15
C ILE A 32 -12.26 24.43 -24.65
N LEU A 33 -11.08 24.03 -25.14
CA LEU A 33 -10.37 22.87 -24.65
C LEU A 33 -9.29 23.28 -23.64
N LEU A 34 -9.66 23.29 -22.35
CA LEU A 34 -8.74 23.26 -21.21
C LEU A 34 -7.68 24.38 -21.16
N ALA A 35 -8.12 25.65 -21.22
CA ALA A 35 -7.28 26.75 -20.78
C ALA A 35 -7.27 26.80 -19.25
N VAL A 36 -6.20 26.30 -18.63
CA VAL A 36 -5.85 26.54 -17.23
C VAL A 36 -4.89 27.74 -17.23
N PRO A 37 -5.32 28.98 -16.90
CA PRO A 37 -4.40 30.10 -16.77
C PRO A 37 -3.62 29.98 -15.46
N VAL A 38 -2.31 29.92 -15.59
CA VAL A 38 -1.38 30.10 -14.47
C VAL A 38 -1.10 31.58 -14.31
N SER A 39 -1.92 32.30 -13.55
CA SER A 39 -1.50 33.55 -12.90
C SER A 39 -2.59 34.13 -11.98
N GLY A 40 -2.28 34.30 -10.66
CA GLY A 40 -2.86 35.32 -9.74
C GLY A 40 -4.23 35.01 -9.19
N GLY A 41 -4.30 34.45 -8.05
CA GLY A 41 -5.19 34.63 -6.90
C GLY A 41 -6.68 34.85 -7.10
N ASP A 42 -7.55 34.17 -7.66
CA ASP A 42 -9.03 34.10 -7.41
C ASP A 42 -9.81 33.21 -8.42
N SER A 43 -9.19 32.74 -9.50
CA SER A 43 -9.83 31.89 -10.52
C SER A 43 -9.59 30.36 -10.29
N ASN A 44 -8.88 29.97 -9.26
CA ASN A 44 -8.24 28.65 -9.18
C ASN A 44 -9.17 27.50 -8.78
N LEU A 45 -10.30 27.74 -8.11
CA LEU A 45 -11.11 26.64 -7.58
C LEU A 45 -11.86 25.88 -8.68
N ALA A 46 -12.47 26.61 -9.61
CA ALA A 46 -13.23 26.01 -10.72
C ALA A 46 -12.33 25.20 -11.67
N GLU A 47 -11.11 25.67 -11.90
CA GLU A 47 -10.12 24.98 -12.72
C GLU A 47 -9.61 23.72 -12.03
N VAL A 48 -9.27 23.80 -10.74
CA VAL A 48 -8.86 22.63 -9.94
C VAL A 48 -9.97 21.58 -9.90
N LEU A 49 -11.22 22.00 -9.71
CA LEU A 49 -12.37 21.10 -9.73
C LEU A 49 -12.57 20.45 -11.11
N THR A 50 -12.42 21.22 -12.20
CA THR A 50 -12.53 20.67 -13.56
C THR A 50 -11.46 19.62 -13.82
N VAL A 51 -10.20 19.89 -13.47
CA VAL A 51 -9.11 18.94 -13.57
C VAL A 51 -9.40 17.69 -12.73
N LEU A 52 -9.84 17.84 -11.50
CA LEU A 52 -10.19 16.74 -10.61
C LEU A 52 -11.28 15.85 -11.22
N ILE A 53 -12.34 16.46 -11.77
CA ILE A 53 -13.46 15.75 -12.42
C ILE A 53 -12.94 14.96 -13.63
N VAL A 54 -12.12 15.58 -14.48
CA VAL A 54 -11.54 14.91 -15.65
C VAL A 54 -10.68 13.74 -15.23
N LEU A 55 -9.80 13.91 -14.23
CA LEU A 55 -8.96 12.85 -13.71
C LEU A 55 -9.78 11.69 -13.14
N LEU A 56 -10.87 11.97 -12.42
CA LEU A 56 -11.79 10.95 -11.91
C LEU A 56 -12.50 10.18 -13.02
N LEU A 57 -12.95 10.88 -14.07
CA LEU A 57 -13.58 10.24 -15.24
C LEU A 57 -12.61 9.35 -15.99
N VAL A 58 -11.38 9.82 -16.21
CA VAL A 58 -10.30 9.03 -16.82
C VAL A 58 -9.99 7.79 -15.96
N ALA A 59 -9.81 7.97 -14.65
CA ALA A 59 -9.53 6.87 -13.74
C ALA A 59 -10.65 5.82 -13.75
N THR A 60 -11.90 6.26 -13.78
CA THR A 60 -13.08 5.36 -13.90
C THR A 60 -13.07 4.63 -15.24
N GLY A 61 -12.81 5.33 -16.34
CA GLY A 61 -12.67 4.73 -17.66
C GLY A 61 -11.57 3.67 -17.70
N VAL A 62 -10.41 3.98 -17.13
CA VAL A 62 -9.29 3.04 -17.00
C VAL A 62 -9.67 1.83 -16.16
N ALA A 63 -10.41 2.01 -15.05
CA ALA A 63 -10.86 0.89 -14.21
C ALA A 63 -11.75 -0.09 -15.00
N LEU A 64 -12.67 0.43 -15.82
CA LEU A 64 -13.55 -0.38 -16.65
C LEU A 64 -12.78 -1.11 -17.77
N ILE A 65 -11.86 -0.41 -18.44
CA ILE A 65 -11.05 -0.94 -19.54
C ILE A 65 -10.06 -1.99 -19.02
N SER A 66 -9.37 -1.71 -17.92
CA SER A 66 -8.38 -2.61 -17.31
C SER A 66 -9.00 -3.94 -16.91
N ARG A 67 -10.21 -3.93 -16.32
CA ARG A 67 -10.97 -5.15 -16.01
C ARG A 67 -11.26 -5.98 -17.29
N ARG A 68 -11.64 -5.31 -18.38
CA ARG A 68 -11.97 -5.99 -19.64
C ARG A 68 -10.73 -6.56 -20.35
N LEU A 69 -9.61 -5.84 -20.30
CA LEU A 69 -8.35 -6.24 -20.94
C LEU A 69 -7.47 -7.12 -20.04
N ARG A 70 -7.86 -7.34 -18.78
CA ARG A 70 -7.07 -8.05 -17.76
C ARG A 70 -5.68 -7.45 -17.54
N ILE A 71 -5.57 -6.13 -17.64
CA ILE A 71 -4.35 -5.37 -17.35
C ILE A 71 -4.44 -4.86 -15.91
N PRO A 72 -3.34 -4.86 -15.14
CA PRO A 72 -3.33 -4.26 -13.81
C PRO A 72 -3.78 -2.80 -13.85
N TYR A 73 -4.71 -2.42 -12.99
CA TYR A 73 -5.32 -1.09 -12.96
C TYR A 73 -4.28 0.04 -12.88
N ILE A 74 -3.30 -0.11 -12.00
CA ILE A 74 -2.21 0.85 -11.77
C ILE A 74 -1.42 1.10 -13.05
N ALA A 75 -1.02 0.05 -13.77
CA ALA A 75 -0.33 0.19 -15.05
C ALA A 75 -1.21 0.89 -16.10
N GLY A 76 -2.52 0.59 -16.11
CA GLY A 76 -3.49 1.27 -16.96
C GLY A 76 -3.57 2.78 -16.70
N LEU A 77 -3.52 3.22 -15.42
CA LEU A 77 -3.53 4.63 -15.04
C LEU A 77 -2.30 5.39 -15.56
N VAL A 78 -1.12 4.81 -15.39
CA VAL A 78 0.13 5.43 -15.88
C VAL A 78 0.12 5.56 -17.40
N LEU A 79 -0.33 4.51 -18.11
CA LEU A 79 -0.45 4.55 -19.57
C LEU A 79 -1.50 5.55 -20.05
N ALA A 80 -2.63 5.69 -19.34
CA ALA A 80 -3.63 6.69 -19.64
C ALA A 80 -3.12 8.12 -19.43
N GLY A 81 -2.43 8.37 -18.31
CA GLY A 81 -1.77 9.65 -18.06
C GLY A 81 -0.76 10.01 -19.15
N LEU A 82 0.08 9.07 -19.55
CA LEU A 82 1.04 9.22 -20.64
C LEU A 82 0.34 9.54 -21.98
N ALA A 83 -0.74 8.83 -22.29
CA ALA A 83 -1.52 9.08 -23.50
C ALA A 83 -2.15 10.48 -23.50
N ILE A 84 -2.64 10.95 -22.36
CA ILE A 84 -3.18 12.30 -22.22
C ILE A 84 -2.11 13.36 -22.45
N THR A 85 -0.91 13.17 -21.90
CA THR A 85 0.22 14.10 -22.08
C THR A 85 0.60 14.26 -23.55
N GLU A 86 0.59 13.19 -24.31
CA GLU A 86 0.91 13.23 -25.74
C GLU A 86 -0.22 13.82 -26.60
N LEU A 87 -1.47 13.76 -26.12
CA LEU A 87 -2.64 14.32 -26.82
C LEU A 87 -2.86 15.80 -26.52
N LEU A 88 -2.38 16.29 -25.37
CA LEU A 88 -2.53 17.69 -24.96
C LEU A 88 -1.32 18.51 -25.40
N PRO A 89 -1.51 19.57 -26.25
CA PRO A 89 -0.42 20.45 -26.65
C PRO A 89 0.08 21.30 -25.46
N GLU A 90 1.40 21.56 -25.41
CA GLU A 90 1.96 22.61 -24.55
C GLU A 90 1.25 23.94 -24.80
N PRO A 91 0.83 24.74 -23.80
CA PRO A 91 1.26 24.79 -22.39
C PRO A 91 0.26 24.19 -21.39
N HIS A 92 -0.65 23.35 -21.81
CA HIS A 92 -1.78 22.86 -20.98
C HIS A 92 -1.43 21.64 -20.10
N ARG A 93 -0.15 21.41 -19.85
CA ARG A 93 0.27 20.29 -18.97
C ARG A 93 -0.08 20.59 -17.52
N ILE A 94 -0.85 19.67 -16.94
CA ILE A 94 -1.15 19.66 -15.52
C ILE A 94 0.15 19.36 -14.78
N ARG A 95 0.70 20.36 -14.09
CA ARG A 95 1.86 20.18 -13.21
C ARG A 95 1.38 20.03 -11.79
N LEU A 96 1.84 18.97 -11.14
CA LEU A 96 1.60 18.79 -9.73
C LEU A 96 2.59 19.56 -8.90
N ASP A 97 2.06 20.19 -7.86
CA ASP A 97 2.90 20.66 -6.78
C ASP A 97 3.34 19.45 -5.94
N SER A 98 4.66 19.22 -5.88
CA SER A 98 5.26 18.18 -5.04
C SER A 98 4.85 18.34 -3.57
N SER A 99 4.54 19.56 -3.12
CA SER A 99 4.09 19.84 -1.77
C SER A 99 2.75 19.15 -1.44
N LEU A 100 1.83 19.08 -2.40
CA LEU A 100 0.54 18.40 -2.23
C LEU A 100 0.73 16.88 -2.07
N ILE A 101 1.64 16.30 -2.86
CA ILE A 101 1.96 14.87 -2.74
C ILE A 101 2.54 14.55 -1.36
N PHE A 102 3.50 15.38 -0.89
CA PHE A 102 4.16 15.13 0.40
C PHE A 102 3.27 15.43 1.61
N ASN A 103 2.54 16.54 1.60
CA ASN A 103 1.82 17.01 2.80
C ASN A 103 0.40 16.44 2.92
N LEU A 104 -0.17 15.94 1.84
CA LEU A 104 -1.53 15.38 1.85
C LEU A 104 -1.56 13.90 1.46
N PHE A 105 -1.01 13.53 0.31
CA PHE A 105 -1.18 12.18 -0.21
C PHE A 105 -0.32 11.16 0.55
N LEU A 106 0.94 11.51 0.83
CA LEU A 106 1.87 10.62 1.52
C LEU A 106 1.39 10.23 2.93
N PRO A 107 0.97 11.16 3.82
CA PRO A 107 0.44 10.79 5.13
C PRO A 107 -0.79 9.86 5.04
N ILE A 108 -1.68 10.07 4.07
CA ILE A 108 -2.87 9.24 3.89
C ILE A 108 -2.46 7.80 3.52
N LEU A 109 -1.55 7.63 2.56
CA LEU A 109 -1.09 6.30 2.14
C LEU A 109 -0.35 5.56 3.25
N LEU A 110 0.53 6.25 3.96
CA LEU A 110 1.31 5.65 5.03
C LEU A 110 0.43 5.25 6.23
N PHE A 111 -0.54 6.11 6.58
CA PHE A 111 -1.46 5.81 7.66
C PHE A 111 -2.37 4.63 7.31
N GLU A 112 -2.92 4.59 6.09
CA GLU A 112 -3.72 3.48 5.59
C GLU A 112 -2.94 2.16 5.62
N ALA A 113 -1.71 2.14 5.10
CA ALA A 113 -0.86 0.95 5.11
C ALA A 113 -0.54 0.49 6.54
N ALA A 114 -0.21 1.43 7.43
CA ALA A 114 0.09 1.16 8.83
C ALA A 114 -1.15 0.68 9.61
N LEU A 115 -2.32 1.29 9.38
CA LEU A 115 -3.59 0.91 9.98
C LEU A 115 -3.96 -0.56 9.68
N ASN A 116 -3.73 -0.98 8.44
CA ASN A 116 -4.02 -2.35 7.98
C ASN A 116 -2.94 -3.38 8.38
N THR A 117 -1.83 -2.94 8.99
CA THR A 117 -0.72 -3.83 9.36
C THR A 117 -0.93 -4.43 10.75
N ASP A 118 -0.96 -5.77 10.84
CA ASP A 118 -1.04 -6.51 12.10
C ASP A 118 0.35 -6.55 12.78
N ILE A 119 0.47 -5.88 13.92
CA ILE A 119 1.72 -5.83 14.72
C ILE A 119 2.15 -7.23 15.16
N SER A 120 1.24 -8.14 15.48
CA SER A 120 1.57 -9.50 15.91
C SER A 120 2.27 -10.28 14.81
N ARG A 121 1.77 -10.15 13.58
CA ARG A 121 2.39 -10.75 12.37
C ARG A 121 3.70 -10.06 12.04
N LEU A 122 3.73 -8.73 12.09
CA LEU A 122 4.95 -7.94 11.87
C LEU A 122 6.04 -8.34 12.87
N ARG A 123 5.72 -8.45 14.17
CA ARG A 123 6.63 -8.88 15.23
C ARG A 123 7.18 -10.29 14.98
N SER A 124 6.36 -11.21 14.45
CA SER A 124 6.79 -12.57 14.13
C SER A 124 7.80 -12.64 12.98
N THR A 125 7.84 -11.59 12.13
CA THR A 125 8.68 -11.50 10.92
C THR A 125 9.66 -10.33 10.99
N ILE A 126 9.77 -9.68 12.15
CA ILE A 126 10.56 -8.45 12.32
C ILE A 126 12.05 -8.62 12.01
N LYS A 127 12.64 -9.79 12.30
CA LYS A 127 14.06 -10.02 12.08
C LYS A 127 14.47 -9.93 10.59
N PRO A 128 13.84 -10.67 9.65
CA PRO A 128 14.15 -10.51 8.24
C PRO A 128 13.75 -9.14 7.69
N ILE A 129 12.66 -8.53 8.19
CA ILE A 129 12.24 -7.17 7.81
C ILE A 129 13.32 -6.16 8.21
N ALA A 130 13.75 -6.14 9.47
CA ALA A 130 14.78 -5.22 9.97
C ALA A 130 16.12 -5.41 9.25
N LEU A 131 16.46 -6.65 8.87
CA LEU A 131 17.68 -6.93 8.12
C LEU A 131 17.64 -6.36 6.69
N LEU A 132 16.48 -6.45 6.00
CA LEU A 132 16.32 -5.92 4.66
C LEU A 132 16.15 -4.40 4.65
N ALA A 133 15.29 -3.87 5.50
CA ALA A 133 14.96 -2.45 5.54
C ALA A 133 16.00 -1.58 6.27
N GLY A 134 16.81 -2.15 7.16
CA GLY A 134 17.93 -1.46 7.81
C GLY A 134 19.22 -1.56 6.98
N PRO A 135 20.13 -2.51 7.30
CA PRO A 135 21.38 -2.64 6.57
C PRO A 135 21.17 -2.99 5.08
N GLY A 136 20.06 -3.65 4.74
CA GLY A 136 19.76 -4.00 3.36
C GLY A 136 19.57 -2.79 2.46
N ILE A 137 18.80 -1.79 2.87
CA ILE A 137 18.60 -0.59 2.06
C ILE A 137 19.91 0.21 1.90
N LEU A 138 20.71 0.30 2.97
CA LEU A 138 22.01 1.00 2.93
C LEU A 138 22.97 0.33 1.94
N LEU A 139 23.06 -1.00 1.97
CA LEU A 139 23.88 -1.76 1.04
C LEU A 139 23.36 -1.64 -0.40
N CYS A 140 22.04 -1.78 -0.61
CA CYS A 140 21.43 -1.66 -1.92
C CYS A 140 21.65 -0.26 -2.52
N ALA A 141 21.35 0.80 -1.76
CA ALA A 141 21.56 2.17 -2.20
C ALA A 141 23.05 2.49 -2.42
N GLY A 142 23.93 2.01 -1.53
CA GLY A 142 25.37 2.19 -1.67
C GLY A 142 25.93 1.54 -2.94
N ILE A 143 25.61 0.26 -3.18
CA ILE A 143 26.05 -0.46 -4.39
C ILE A 143 25.47 0.22 -5.64
N THR A 144 24.18 0.55 -5.63
CA THR A 144 23.54 1.23 -6.76
C THR A 144 24.17 2.58 -7.02
N SER A 145 24.48 3.37 -6.00
CA SER A 145 25.16 4.67 -6.12
C SER A 145 26.54 4.54 -6.78
N VAL A 146 27.33 3.55 -6.36
CA VAL A 146 28.63 3.26 -6.98
C VAL A 146 28.48 2.89 -8.45
N LEU A 147 27.53 2.01 -8.78
CA LEU A 147 27.28 1.60 -10.16
C LEU A 147 26.80 2.77 -11.03
N LEU A 148 25.86 3.59 -10.53
CA LEU A 148 25.38 4.79 -11.25
C LEU A 148 26.51 5.79 -11.52
N ARG A 149 27.44 5.95 -10.57
CA ARG A 149 28.62 6.77 -10.77
C ARG A 149 29.54 6.22 -11.87
N LEU A 150 29.76 4.92 -11.87
CA LEU A 150 30.64 4.26 -12.84
C LEU A 150 30.04 4.21 -14.25
N GLU A 151 28.73 3.91 -14.35
CA GLU A 151 28.06 3.70 -15.64
C GLU A 151 27.56 5.00 -16.29
N LEU A 152 27.02 5.93 -15.47
CA LEU A 152 26.44 7.19 -15.96
C LEU A 152 27.32 8.41 -15.71
N GLY A 153 28.46 8.25 -15.01
CA GLY A 153 29.36 9.36 -14.68
C GLY A 153 28.75 10.39 -13.72
N LEU A 154 27.74 10.01 -12.94
CA LEU A 154 27.09 10.90 -11.98
C LEU A 154 28.02 11.23 -10.80
N ASP A 155 27.90 12.44 -10.26
CA ASP A 155 28.54 12.78 -9.00
C ASP A 155 27.92 12.00 -7.83
N TRP A 156 28.63 11.92 -6.68
CA TRP A 156 28.18 11.12 -5.54
C TRP A 156 26.79 11.51 -5.02
N ILE A 157 26.49 12.81 -4.92
CA ILE A 157 25.21 13.28 -4.39
C ILE A 157 24.04 12.91 -5.32
N PRO A 158 24.05 13.26 -6.62
CA PRO A 158 23.01 12.79 -7.55
C PRO A 158 22.88 11.28 -7.60
N ALA A 159 24.01 10.54 -7.66
CA ALA A 159 23.99 9.08 -7.69
C ALA A 159 23.34 8.49 -6.42
N SER A 160 23.67 9.02 -5.24
CA SER A 160 23.10 8.57 -3.97
C SER A 160 21.62 8.92 -3.84
N LEU A 161 21.20 10.11 -4.28
CA LEU A 161 19.78 10.49 -4.30
C LEU A 161 18.97 9.55 -5.18
N VAL A 162 19.42 9.31 -6.42
CA VAL A 162 18.75 8.36 -7.33
C VAL A 162 18.73 6.96 -6.72
N ALA A 163 19.84 6.47 -6.18
CA ALA A 163 19.93 5.14 -5.59
C ALA A 163 18.96 4.96 -4.41
N VAL A 164 18.84 5.95 -3.54
CA VAL A 164 17.89 5.93 -2.40
C VAL A 164 16.45 5.97 -2.90
N ILE A 165 16.11 6.85 -3.85
CA ILE A 165 14.78 6.91 -4.45
C ILE A 165 14.40 5.58 -5.10
N LEU A 166 15.34 4.94 -5.80
CA LEU A 166 15.10 3.63 -6.41
C LEU A 166 15.02 2.50 -5.39
N SER A 167 15.51 2.68 -4.16
CA SER A 167 15.41 1.67 -3.11
C SER A 167 14.00 1.59 -2.51
N ILE A 168 13.15 2.59 -2.69
CA ILE A 168 11.75 2.61 -2.29
C ILE A 168 10.95 1.59 -3.10
N THR A 169 10.03 0.90 -2.44
CA THR A 169 9.22 -0.17 -3.05
C THR A 169 7.72 0.08 -2.86
N ASP A 170 6.94 -0.11 -3.91
CA ASP A 170 5.48 -0.03 -3.86
C ASP A 170 4.89 -1.44 -3.85
N THR A 171 4.26 -1.80 -2.75
CA THR A 171 3.69 -3.14 -2.57
C THR A 171 2.23 -3.26 -2.99
N ALA A 172 1.54 -2.17 -3.32
CA ALA A 172 0.11 -2.21 -3.65
C ALA A 172 -0.21 -3.22 -4.76
N LEU A 173 0.57 -3.18 -5.86
CA LEU A 173 0.42 -4.12 -6.97
C LEU A 173 0.84 -5.55 -6.57
N VAL A 174 1.89 -5.70 -5.77
CA VAL A 174 2.39 -7.01 -5.30
C VAL A 174 1.35 -7.70 -4.43
N ILE A 175 0.74 -6.96 -3.50
CA ILE A 175 -0.31 -7.46 -2.61
C ILE A 175 -1.57 -7.84 -3.39
N ALA A 176 -1.96 -7.04 -4.40
CA ALA A 176 -3.07 -7.40 -5.27
C ALA A 176 -2.84 -8.76 -5.96
N VAL A 177 -1.63 -9.00 -6.49
CA VAL A 177 -1.25 -10.29 -7.08
C VAL A 177 -1.23 -11.41 -6.03
N PHE A 178 -0.73 -11.14 -4.81
CA PHE A 178 -0.70 -12.13 -3.73
C PHE A 178 -2.10 -12.55 -3.27
N LYS A 179 -3.05 -11.61 -3.20
CA LYS A 179 -4.46 -11.90 -2.93
C LYS A 179 -5.06 -12.82 -4.02
N GLU A 180 -4.77 -12.55 -5.29
CA GLU A 180 -5.26 -13.37 -6.42
C GLU A 180 -4.74 -14.82 -6.38
N VAL A 181 -3.47 -15.02 -5.98
CA VAL A 181 -2.82 -16.34 -5.98
C VAL A 181 -2.80 -17.02 -4.62
N SER A 182 -3.44 -16.46 -3.59
CA SER A 182 -3.45 -16.95 -2.22
C SER A 182 -2.03 -17.23 -1.69
N ALA A 183 -1.17 -16.22 -1.70
CA ALA A 183 0.20 -16.33 -1.23
C ALA A 183 0.26 -16.60 0.29
N PRO A 184 1.31 -17.29 0.79
CA PRO A 184 1.47 -17.54 2.21
C PRO A 184 1.52 -16.25 3.04
N HIS A 185 0.77 -16.18 4.13
CA HIS A 185 0.67 -14.98 4.99
C HIS A 185 2.04 -14.44 5.43
N ARG A 186 3.00 -15.31 5.78
CA ARG A 186 4.36 -14.90 6.17
C ARG A 186 5.09 -14.18 5.03
N LEU A 187 4.87 -14.57 3.77
CA LEU A 187 5.45 -13.88 2.61
C LEU A 187 4.79 -12.53 2.41
N VAL A 188 3.47 -12.45 2.55
CA VAL A 188 2.71 -11.20 2.47
C VAL A 188 3.23 -10.21 3.52
N THR A 189 3.26 -10.64 4.80
CA THR A 189 3.78 -9.81 5.90
C THR A 189 5.24 -9.39 5.72
N LEU A 190 6.07 -10.26 5.13
CA LEU A 190 7.47 -9.92 4.85
C LEU A 190 7.59 -8.82 3.79
N VAL A 191 6.78 -8.87 2.73
CA VAL A 191 6.77 -7.89 1.65
C VAL A 191 6.18 -6.56 2.14
N GLU A 192 5.04 -6.60 2.83
CA GLU A 192 4.39 -5.40 3.41
C GLU A 192 5.30 -4.72 4.44
N GLY A 193 5.83 -5.49 5.38
CA GLY A 193 6.68 -4.95 6.43
C GLY A 193 8.04 -4.46 5.92
N GLU A 194 8.63 -5.13 4.90
CA GLU A 194 9.83 -4.63 4.25
C GLU A 194 9.58 -3.27 3.61
N SER A 195 8.50 -3.13 2.82
CA SER A 195 8.17 -1.89 2.14
C SER A 195 7.91 -0.77 3.13
N LEU A 196 7.06 -1.00 4.14
CA LEU A 196 6.70 0.00 5.13
C LEU A 196 7.95 0.60 5.83
N VAL A 197 8.86 -0.25 6.31
CA VAL A 197 10.09 0.21 7.00
C VAL A 197 11.11 0.76 6.00
N ASN A 198 11.20 0.18 4.80
CA ASN A 198 12.11 0.60 3.75
C ASN A 198 11.82 2.04 3.28
N ASP A 199 10.54 2.37 3.11
CA ASP A 199 10.10 3.69 2.68
C ASP A 199 10.48 4.77 3.72
N ASP A 200 10.28 4.48 5.01
CA ASP A 200 10.67 5.36 6.11
C ASP A 200 12.18 5.61 6.14
N VAL A 201 12.97 4.54 6.06
CA VAL A 201 14.44 4.63 6.06
C VAL A 201 14.94 5.38 4.83
N ALA A 202 14.35 5.11 3.64
CA ALA A 202 14.72 5.81 2.41
C ALA A 202 14.44 7.32 2.50
N LEU A 203 13.30 7.73 3.04
CA LEU A 203 12.96 9.15 3.21
C LEU A 203 13.93 9.86 4.15
N VAL A 204 14.32 9.21 5.25
CA VAL A 204 15.32 9.77 6.16
C VAL A 204 16.68 9.88 5.48
N LEU A 205 17.12 8.85 4.75
CA LEU A 205 18.36 8.88 3.98
C LEU A 205 18.36 9.97 2.90
N PHE A 206 17.24 10.12 2.19
CA PHE A 206 17.06 11.18 1.21
C PHE A 206 17.23 12.57 1.84
N SER A 207 16.57 12.81 2.96
CA SER A 207 16.66 14.07 3.70
C SER A 207 18.10 14.35 4.20
N LEU A 208 18.79 13.32 4.69
CA LEU A 208 20.19 13.43 5.12
C LEU A 208 21.13 13.77 3.96
N ILE A 209 20.97 13.11 2.80
CA ILE A 209 21.77 13.42 1.61
C ILE A 209 21.53 14.85 1.15
N LEU A 210 20.27 15.33 1.18
CA LEU A 210 19.95 16.73 0.88
C LEU A 210 20.57 17.71 1.89
N THR A 211 20.62 17.34 3.17
CA THR A 211 21.31 18.15 4.20
C THR A 211 22.79 18.24 3.93
N VAL A 212 23.44 17.12 3.62
CA VAL A 212 24.85 17.09 3.18
C VAL A 212 25.06 17.92 1.93
N TYR A 213 24.16 17.86 0.95
CA TYR A 213 24.23 18.68 -0.26
C TYR A 213 24.21 20.18 0.05
N LYS A 214 23.35 20.61 1.01
CA LYS A 214 23.21 22.02 1.40
C LYS A 214 24.35 22.53 2.27
N THR A 215 24.83 21.70 3.23
CA THR A 215 25.84 22.10 4.21
C THR A 215 27.28 21.86 3.76
N GLY A 216 27.48 20.96 2.81
CA GLY A 216 28.83 20.56 2.33
C GLY A 216 29.66 19.79 3.37
N THR A 217 29.11 19.46 4.54
CA THR A 217 29.83 18.79 5.64
C THR A 217 29.41 17.32 5.76
N LEU A 218 30.40 16.42 5.71
CA LEU A 218 30.24 14.97 5.94
C LEU A 218 30.96 14.59 7.23
N SER A 219 30.25 14.65 8.37
CA SER A 219 30.69 13.98 9.59
C SER A 219 29.90 12.68 9.75
N PRO A 220 30.52 11.50 9.66
CA PRO A 220 29.79 10.22 9.78
C PRO A 220 29.07 10.09 11.12
N LEU A 221 29.66 10.59 12.19
CA LEU A 221 29.05 10.56 13.53
C LEU A 221 27.79 11.45 13.58
N PHE A 222 27.85 12.65 13.01
CA PHE A 222 26.70 13.54 12.91
C PHE A 222 25.55 12.90 12.12
N VAL A 223 25.86 12.27 10.99
CA VAL A 223 24.85 11.58 10.16
C VAL A 223 24.16 10.46 10.94
N VAL A 224 24.89 9.64 11.68
CA VAL A 224 24.29 8.57 12.51
C VAL A 224 23.46 9.14 13.66
N GLN A 225 23.95 10.17 14.34
CA GLN A 225 23.21 10.81 15.43
C GLN A 225 21.90 11.44 14.92
N GLU A 226 21.98 12.18 13.83
CA GLU A 226 20.81 12.81 13.19
C GLU A 226 19.80 11.75 12.72
N PHE A 227 20.26 10.67 12.08
CA PHE A 227 19.42 9.57 11.66
C PHE A 227 18.65 8.94 12.83
N LEU A 228 19.34 8.65 13.93
CA LEU A 228 18.70 8.09 15.12
C LEU A 228 17.75 9.09 15.78
N PHE A 229 18.13 10.35 15.88
CA PHE A 229 17.29 11.40 16.45
C PHE A 229 15.99 11.58 15.68
N VAL A 230 16.08 11.63 14.36
CA VAL A 230 14.93 11.84 13.45
C VAL A 230 13.96 10.65 13.51
N ILE A 231 14.46 9.42 13.53
CA ILE A 231 13.61 8.21 13.60
C ILE A 231 13.01 8.05 15.00
N ILE A 232 13.81 8.13 16.05
CA ILE A 232 13.31 7.93 17.44
C ILE A 232 12.34 9.05 17.80
N GLY A 233 12.68 10.30 17.46
CA GLY A 233 11.80 11.44 17.68
C GLY A 233 10.47 11.31 16.94
N GLY A 234 10.51 10.89 15.66
CA GLY A 234 9.30 10.60 14.89
C GLY A 234 8.46 9.50 15.53
N ALA A 235 9.08 8.41 15.96
CA ALA A 235 8.38 7.31 16.65
C ALA A 235 7.73 7.76 17.97
N LEU A 236 8.38 8.61 18.74
CA LEU A 236 7.82 9.15 19.99
C LEU A 236 6.62 10.08 19.72
N VAL A 237 6.71 10.95 18.71
CA VAL A 237 5.60 11.83 18.29
C VAL A 237 4.42 10.99 17.82
N GLY A 238 4.67 9.99 16.96
CA GLY A 238 3.66 9.08 16.48
C GLY A 238 3.01 8.26 17.59
N ALA A 239 3.79 7.77 18.53
CA ALA A 239 3.29 7.05 19.69
C ALA A 239 2.41 7.96 20.57
N ALA A 240 2.85 9.18 20.86
CA ALA A 240 2.07 10.12 21.67
C ALA A 240 0.72 10.43 21.04
N LEU A 241 0.69 10.73 19.73
CA LEU A 241 -0.54 11.03 19.00
C LEU A 241 -1.42 9.80 18.78
N GLY A 242 -0.82 8.62 18.54
CA GLY A 242 -1.54 7.35 18.43
C GLY A 242 -2.26 6.98 19.72
N TYR A 243 -1.58 7.03 20.86
CA TYR A 243 -2.20 6.77 22.16
C TYR A 243 -3.23 7.84 22.56
N LEU A 244 -2.99 9.11 22.23
CA LEU A 244 -3.98 10.17 22.40
C LEU A 244 -5.25 9.88 21.60
N SER A 245 -5.08 9.46 20.35
CA SER A 245 -6.19 9.07 19.47
C SER A 245 -7.03 7.95 20.08
N ILE A 246 -6.39 6.92 20.62
CA ILE A 246 -7.06 5.82 21.30
C ILE A 246 -7.91 6.32 22.48
N GLY A 247 -7.32 7.18 23.34
CA GLY A 247 -8.02 7.75 24.48
C GLY A 247 -9.25 8.58 24.08
N LEU A 248 -9.24 9.18 22.90
CA LEU A 248 -10.39 9.92 22.37
C LEU A 248 -11.40 9.00 21.69
N LEU A 249 -10.96 8.01 20.91
CA LEU A 249 -11.80 7.02 20.23
C LEU A 249 -12.60 6.18 21.24
N SER A 250 -12.01 5.84 22.39
CA SER A 250 -12.69 5.08 23.45
C SER A 250 -13.83 5.84 24.12
N GLN A 251 -13.94 7.16 23.93
CA GLN A 251 -15.00 7.98 24.51
C GLN A 251 -16.24 8.14 23.60
N SER A 252 -16.12 7.78 22.33
CA SER A 252 -17.21 7.94 21.36
C SER A 252 -17.25 6.72 20.44
N ASP A 253 -18.42 6.11 20.32
CA ASP A 253 -18.66 5.00 19.39
C ASP A 253 -19.37 5.46 18.10
N ASP A 254 -19.08 6.70 17.68
CA ASP A 254 -19.58 7.26 16.42
C ASP A 254 -18.57 7.07 15.27
N PRO A 255 -18.93 6.35 14.21
CA PRO A 255 -18.05 6.09 13.07
C PRO A 255 -17.53 7.35 12.40
N LEU A 256 -18.35 8.40 12.26
CA LEU A 256 -17.97 9.62 11.56
C LEU A 256 -16.93 10.43 12.36
N SER A 257 -17.14 10.56 13.66
CA SER A 257 -16.17 11.19 14.57
C SER A 257 -14.85 10.44 14.58
N SER A 258 -14.88 9.11 14.55
CA SER A 258 -13.69 8.25 14.48
C SER A 258 -12.90 8.48 13.18
N ILE A 259 -13.58 8.60 12.04
CA ILE A 259 -12.94 8.92 10.76
C ILE A 259 -12.28 10.29 10.82
N LEU A 260 -13.01 11.33 11.26
CA LEU A 260 -12.47 12.70 11.34
C LEU A 260 -11.24 12.76 12.25
N LEU A 261 -11.29 12.08 13.40
CA LEU A 261 -10.16 12.04 14.32
C LEU A 261 -8.95 11.34 13.70
N THR A 262 -9.13 10.19 13.06
CA THR A 262 -8.01 9.46 12.46
C THR A 262 -7.40 10.22 11.28
N VAL A 263 -8.19 10.94 10.48
CA VAL A 263 -7.67 11.85 9.44
C VAL A 263 -6.86 12.99 10.07
N ALA A 264 -7.38 13.61 11.14
CA ALA A 264 -6.64 14.65 11.86
C ALA A 264 -5.33 14.13 12.45
N ILE A 265 -5.31 12.90 12.98
CA ILE A 265 -4.09 12.25 13.49
C ILE A 265 -3.11 11.93 12.37
N ALA A 266 -3.55 11.40 11.24
CA ALA A 266 -2.69 11.08 10.11
C ALA A 266 -1.96 12.33 9.59
N LEU A 267 -2.70 13.39 9.30
CA LEU A 267 -2.13 14.65 8.82
C LEU A 267 -1.38 15.40 9.93
N GLY A 268 -1.92 15.38 11.15
CA GLY A 268 -1.33 16.04 12.32
C GLY A 268 -0.01 15.42 12.77
N ALA A 269 0.12 14.09 12.72
CA ALA A 269 1.37 13.40 13.05
C ALA A 269 2.48 13.76 12.05
N PHE A 270 2.15 13.84 10.77
CA PHE A 270 3.09 14.28 9.74
C PHE A 270 3.57 15.70 9.98
N GLN A 271 2.63 16.64 10.18
CA GLN A 271 2.94 18.05 10.41
C GLN A 271 3.69 18.28 11.74
N ALA A 272 3.30 17.57 12.80
CA ALA A 272 3.99 17.63 14.09
C ALA A 272 5.43 17.13 13.98
N GLY A 273 5.67 16.04 13.23
CA GLY A 273 7.00 15.56 12.95
C GLY A 273 7.85 16.60 12.22
N GLN A 274 7.32 17.23 11.18
CA GLN A 274 8.03 18.30 10.47
C GLN A 274 8.29 19.53 11.35
N PHE A 275 7.31 19.95 12.15
CA PHE A 275 7.46 21.08 13.05
C PHE A 275 8.54 20.86 14.11
N LEU A 276 8.66 19.63 14.63
CA LEU A 276 9.66 19.24 15.62
C LEU A 276 11.01 18.84 15.00
N HIS A 277 11.17 18.98 13.69
CA HIS A 277 12.36 18.57 12.94
C HIS A 277 12.71 17.07 13.10
N VAL A 278 11.69 16.22 13.25
CA VAL A 278 11.81 14.75 13.26
C VAL A 278 11.05 14.13 12.08
N SER A 279 11.13 12.82 11.88
CA SER A 279 10.46 12.18 10.75
C SER A 279 8.93 12.20 10.92
N GLY A 280 8.25 13.03 10.13
CA GLY A 280 6.78 13.01 10.01
C GLY A 280 6.26 11.69 9.46
N VAL A 281 7.03 11.04 8.59
CA VAL A 281 6.70 9.73 8.00
C VAL A 281 6.66 8.65 9.07
N VAL A 282 7.71 8.53 9.87
CA VAL A 282 7.75 7.58 11.00
C VAL A 282 6.64 7.89 12.01
N ALA A 283 6.35 9.18 12.26
CA ALA A 283 5.27 9.57 13.17
C ALA A 283 3.90 9.08 12.68
N VAL A 284 3.59 9.23 11.38
CA VAL A 284 2.35 8.73 10.77
C VAL A 284 2.24 7.22 10.86
N VAL A 285 3.32 6.51 10.49
CA VAL A 285 3.34 5.04 10.50
C VAL A 285 3.15 4.49 11.91
N VAL A 286 3.86 5.04 12.90
CA VAL A 286 3.71 4.58 14.29
C VAL A 286 2.31 4.90 14.83
N ALA A 287 1.76 6.08 14.53
CA ALA A 287 0.39 6.43 14.92
C ALA A 287 -0.63 5.48 14.28
N GLY A 288 -0.52 5.20 12.97
CA GLY A 288 -1.37 4.27 12.25
C GLY A 288 -1.30 2.84 12.77
N LEU A 289 -0.08 2.33 13.07
CA LEU A 289 0.12 1.02 13.68
C LEU A 289 -0.56 0.92 15.06
N ILE A 290 -0.45 1.95 15.88
CA ILE A 290 -1.06 1.98 17.21
C ILE A 290 -2.58 1.98 17.08
N VAL A 291 -3.15 2.86 16.27
CA VAL A 291 -4.60 2.94 16.05
C VAL A 291 -5.15 1.64 15.47
N GLY A 292 -4.56 1.10 14.40
CA GLY A 292 -5.04 -0.10 13.71
C GLY A 292 -4.98 -1.38 14.55
N ASN A 293 -4.05 -1.45 15.51
CA ASN A 293 -3.93 -2.64 16.36
C ASN A 293 -4.64 -2.52 17.72
N PHE A 294 -5.00 -1.32 18.13
CA PHE A 294 -5.76 -1.11 19.36
C PHE A 294 -7.24 -1.42 19.19
N GLU A 295 -7.80 -1.24 18.00
CA GLU A 295 -9.20 -1.51 17.68
C GLU A 295 -9.60 -2.99 17.81
N HIS A 296 -8.63 -3.90 17.90
CA HIS A 296 -8.85 -5.30 18.25
C HIS A 296 -9.21 -5.49 19.73
N SER A 297 -9.18 -4.44 20.55
CA SER A 297 -9.61 -4.46 21.94
C SER A 297 -11.10 -4.12 22.08
N GLU A 298 -11.74 -4.56 23.19
CA GLU A 298 -13.18 -4.58 23.47
C GLU A 298 -13.94 -3.23 23.46
N MET A 299 -13.36 -2.14 22.95
CA MET A 299 -13.85 -0.78 23.20
C MET A 299 -14.60 -0.12 22.02
N THR A 300 -14.57 -0.67 20.82
CA THR A 300 -15.21 -0.05 19.65
C THR A 300 -16.18 -1.01 18.99
N SER A 301 -17.37 -0.52 18.58
CA SER A 301 -18.36 -1.36 17.88
C SER A 301 -17.83 -1.84 16.53
N ALA A 302 -18.29 -3.02 16.10
CA ALA A 302 -17.88 -3.58 14.83
C ALA A 302 -18.30 -2.71 13.64
N SER A 303 -19.43 -2.01 13.75
CA SER A 303 -19.88 -1.11 12.67
C SER A 303 -18.91 0.06 12.49
N THR A 304 -18.39 0.62 13.58
CA THR A 304 -17.39 1.68 13.56
C THR A 304 -16.07 1.18 12.95
N GLN A 305 -15.62 -0.02 13.34
CA GLN A 305 -14.42 -0.63 12.76
C GLN A 305 -14.54 -0.83 11.24
N VAL A 306 -15.62 -1.49 10.79
CA VAL A 306 -15.83 -1.74 9.34
C VAL A 306 -15.88 -0.43 8.56
N THR A 307 -16.57 0.58 9.09
CA THR A 307 -16.70 1.88 8.43
C THR A 307 -15.35 2.60 8.34
N LEU A 308 -14.56 2.57 9.43
CA LEU A 308 -13.24 3.20 9.48
C LEU A 308 -12.26 2.55 8.49
N PHE A 309 -12.15 1.22 8.50
CA PHE A 309 -11.28 0.49 7.57
C PHE A 309 -11.71 0.70 6.12
N SER A 310 -13.03 0.67 5.83
CA SER A 310 -13.56 0.93 4.48
C SER A 310 -13.24 2.35 4.01
N PHE A 311 -13.33 3.34 4.89
CA PHE A 311 -12.95 4.72 4.57
C PHE A 311 -11.47 4.82 4.19
N TRP A 312 -10.57 4.24 5.00
CA TRP A 312 -9.15 4.30 4.76
C TRP A 312 -8.73 3.52 3.51
N GLU A 313 -9.33 2.35 3.25
CA GLU A 313 -9.13 1.60 2.00
C GLU A 313 -9.55 2.42 0.78
N TYR A 314 -10.69 3.12 0.86
CA TYR A 314 -11.16 4.00 -0.21
C TYR A 314 -10.26 5.24 -0.38
N ALA A 315 -9.83 5.85 0.71
CA ALA A 315 -8.93 7.00 0.68
C ALA A 315 -7.58 6.64 0.07
N GLY A 316 -6.98 5.52 0.50
CA GLY A 316 -5.73 4.99 -0.07
C GLY A 316 -5.87 4.65 -1.56
N PHE A 317 -6.96 3.97 -1.94
CA PHE A 317 -7.26 3.69 -3.35
C PHE A 317 -7.39 4.98 -4.18
N GLY A 318 -8.10 5.99 -3.67
CA GLY A 318 -8.29 7.27 -4.34
C GLY A 318 -6.96 8.01 -4.53
N VAL A 319 -6.17 8.12 -3.48
CA VAL A 319 -4.84 8.76 -3.53
C VAL A 319 -3.91 8.03 -4.49
N ASN A 320 -3.82 6.70 -4.41
CA ASN A 320 -3.03 5.91 -5.36
C ASN A 320 -3.47 6.12 -6.80
N THR A 321 -4.78 6.15 -7.05
CA THR A 321 -5.36 6.40 -8.38
C THR A 321 -4.87 7.73 -8.95
N PHE A 322 -4.96 8.80 -8.16
CA PHE A 322 -4.47 10.12 -8.59
C PHE A 322 -2.97 10.11 -8.83
N ILE A 323 -2.18 9.60 -7.91
CA ILE A 323 -0.72 9.61 -8.04
C ILE A 323 -0.27 8.86 -9.28
N PHE A 324 -0.79 7.65 -9.54
CA PHE A 324 -0.37 6.87 -10.71
C PHE A 324 -0.80 7.49 -12.04
N LEU A 325 -1.97 8.12 -12.08
CA LEU A 325 -2.39 8.88 -13.26
C LEU A 325 -1.48 10.09 -13.49
N LEU A 326 -1.13 10.79 -12.42
CA LEU A 326 -0.25 11.95 -12.45
C LEU A 326 1.21 11.59 -12.80
N ILE A 327 1.69 10.42 -12.38
CA ILE A 327 2.97 9.89 -12.85
C ILE A 327 2.98 9.81 -14.38
N GLY A 328 1.91 9.28 -14.97
CA GLY A 328 1.79 9.22 -16.43
C GLY A 328 1.78 10.60 -17.09
N LEU A 329 1.10 11.58 -16.47
CA LEU A 329 1.04 12.97 -16.97
C LEU A 329 2.40 13.70 -16.92
N GLU A 330 3.26 13.39 -15.94
CA GLU A 330 4.56 14.04 -15.77
C GLU A 330 5.64 13.48 -16.73
N ILE A 331 5.42 12.29 -17.29
CA ILE A 331 6.38 11.67 -18.21
C ILE A 331 6.32 12.35 -19.59
N ASN A 332 7.44 12.92 -20.02
CA ASN A 332 7.63 13.42 -21.37
C ASN A 332 8.26 12.33 -22.24
N LEU A 333 7.53 11.86 -23.25
CA LEU A 333 7.97 10.75 -24.09
C LEU A 333 9.24 11.08 -24.89
N SER A 334 9.40 12.32 -25.36
CA SER A 334 10.59 12.75 -26.10
C SER A 334 11.84 12.72 -25.22
N THR A 335 11.75 13.22 -23.98
CA THR A 335 12.84 13.16 -23.00
C THR A 335 13.12 11.71 -22.59
N LEU A 336 12.08 10.91 -22.41
CA LEU A 336 12.22 9.49 -22.09
C LEU A 336 12.99 8.74 -23.16
N TRP A 337 12.68 8.95 -24.45
CA TRP A 337 13.41 8.32 -25.56
C TRP A 337 14.89 8.69 -25.57
N GLN A 338 15.23 9.94 -25.32
CA GLN A 338 16.62 10.41 -25.24
C GLN A 338 17.39 9.83 -24.05
N THR A 339 16.70 9.60 -22.93
CA THR A 339 17.29 9.07 -21.69
C THR A 339 17.19 7.55 -21.57
N LEU A 340 16.57 6.87 -22.53
CA LEU A 340 16.27 5.43 -22.47
C LEU A 340 17.51 4.55 -22.18
N PRO A 341 18.70 4.79 -22.78
CA PRO A 341 19.89 4.04 -22.42
C PRO A 341 20.31 4.24 -20.96
N ALA A 342 20.19 5.47 -20.43
CA ALA A 342 20.49 5.77 -19.04
C ALA A 342 19.46 5.14 -18.10
N VAL A 343 18.18 5.13 -18.46
CA VAL A 343 17.11 4.43 -17.73
C VAL A 343 17.43 2.94 -17.63
N PHE A 344 17.82 2.31 -18.73
CA PHE A 344 18.12 0.87 -18.76
C PHE A 344 19.36 0.53 -17.92
N LEU A 345 20.44 1.31 -18.04
CA LEU A 345 21.66 1.14 -17.24
C LEU A 345 21.36 1.34 -15.74
N ALA A 346 20.63 2.40 -15.37
CA ALA A 346 20.27 2.65 -13.99
C ALA A 346 19.32 1.58 -13.41
N PHE A 347 18.41 1.06 -14.23
CA PHE A 347 17.57 -0.07 -13.83
C PHE A 347 18.40 -1.33 -13.55
N ILE A 348 19.36 -1.64 -14.43
CA ILE A 348 20.26 -2.79 -14.22
C ILE A 348 21.14 -2.56 -12.98
N ALA A 349 21.73 -1.38 -12.82
CA ALA A 349 22.54 -1.03 -11.64
C ALA A 349 21.76 -1.28 -10.34
N TYR A 350 20.51 -0.81 -10.30
CA TYR A 350 19.63 -1.04 -9.16
C TYR A 350 19.30 -2.53 -8.97
N GLN A 351 18.96 -3.26 -10.03
CA GLN A 351 18.66 -4.69 -9.92
C GLN A 351 19.88 -5.50 -9.44
N VAL A 352 21.08 -5.13 -9.86
CA VAL A 352 22.32 -5.74 -9.34
C VAL A 352 22.50 -5.44 -7.84
N GLY A 353 22.35 -4.17 -7.42
CA GLY A 353 22.38 -3.78 -6.02
C GLY A 353 21.36 -4.55 -5.19
N ARG A 354 20.13 -4.68 -5.69
CA ARG A 354 19.05 -5.43 -5.04
C ARG A 354 19.36 -6.94 -4.95
N ALA A 355 19.90 -7.53 -6.01
CA ALA A 355 20.27 -8.94 -6.00
C ALA A 355 21.37 -9.24 -4.96
N ILE A 356 22.46 -8.45 -4.97
CA ILE A 356 23.58 -8.59 -4.03
C ILE A 356 23.12 -8.40 -2.57
N THR A 357 22.04 -7.66 -2.35
CA THR A 357 21.49 -7.40 -1.02
C THR A 357 20.52 -8.50 -0.59
N VAL A 358 19.47 -8.75 -1.37
CA VAL A 358 18.36 -9.63 -0.98
C VAL A 358 18.80 -11.07 -0.79
N TYR A 359 19.56 -11.63 -1.74
CA TYR A 359 19.89 -13.06 -1.68
C TYR A 359 20.82 -13.41 -0.51
N PRO A 360 21.93 -12.69 -0.26
CA PRO A 360 22.81 -12.99 0.86
C PRO A 360 22.17 -12.68 2.22
N LEU A 361 21.49 -11.52 2.37
CA LEU A 361 20.88 -11.15 3.64
C LEU A 361 19.78 -12.13 4.04
N LEU A 362 18.90 -12.52 3.10
CA LEU A 362 17.90 -13.54 3.38
C LEU A 362 18.49 -14.95 3.55
N ALA A 363 19.68 -15.22 3.02
CA ALA A 363 20.40 -16.45 3.36
C ALA A 363 20.93 -16.43 4.79
N LEU A 364 21.34 -15.25 5.28
CA LEU A 364 21.83 -15.05 6.63
C LEU A 364 20.72 -15.26 7.69
N VAL A 365 19.46 -14.96 7.35
CA VAL A 365 18.30 -15.14 8.25
C VAL A 365 18.24 -16.55 8.86
N ARG A 366 18.69 -17.57 8.14
CA ARG A 366 18.70 -18.97 8.62
C ARG A 366 19.43 -19.19 9.95
N PHE A 367 20.33 -18.28 10.33
CA PHE A 367 21.13 -18.42 11.56
C PHE A 367 20.40 -17.92 12.82
N PHE A 368 19.33 -17.13 12.66
CA PHE A 368 18.63 -16.51 13.80
C PHE A 368 17.08 -16.48 13.69
N ASP A 369 16.56 -17.00 12.57
CA ASP A 369 15.12 -17.14 12.35
C ASP A 369 14.83 -18.28 11.34
N ARG A 370 13.54 -18.59 11.15
CA ARG A 370 13.08 -19.60 10.19
C ARG A 370 13.58 -19.26 8.78
N PRO A 371 14.23 -20.21 8.07
CA PRO A 371 14.82 -19.95 6.76
C PRO A 371 13.76 -19.52 5.76
N ILE A 372 14.13 -18.56 4.91
CA ILE A 372 13.28 -18.07 3.83
C ILE A 372 13.59 -18.88 2.56
N PRO A 373 12.61 -19.60 1.99
CA PRO A 373 12.82 -20.42 0.79
C PRO A 373 13.33 -19.59 -0.39
N MET A 374 14.16 -20.20 -1.25
CA MET A 374 14.71 -19.51 -2.43
C MET A 374 13.63 -18.95 -3.35
N ARG A 375 12.49 -19.64 -3.48
CA ARG A 375 11.32 -19.18 -4.26
C ARG A 375 10.79 -17.85 -3.75
N TRP A 376 10.74 -17.64 -2.44
CA TRP A 376 10.29 -16.37 -1.84
C TRP A 376 11.30 -15.25 -2.07
N ARG A 377 12.61 -15.56 -2.04
CA ARG A 377 13.67 -14.57 -2.35
C ARG A 377 13.55 -14.07 -3.79
N HIS A 378 13.22 -14.95 -4.75
CA HIS A 378 12.96 -14.55 -6.13
C HIS A 378 11.73 -13.64 -6.22
N VAL A 379 10.67 -13.93 -5.46
CA VAL A 379 9.48 -13.05 -5.44
C VAL A 379 9.80 -11.69 -4.85
N LEU A 380 10.54 -11.62 -3.73
CA LEU A 380 11.01 -10.37 -3.12
C LEU A 380 11.93 -9.56 -4.05
N PHE A 381 12.72 -10.26 -4.87
CA PHE A 381 13.59 -9.62 -5.86
C PHE A 381 12.78 -9.05 -7.04
N VAL A 382 11.84 -9.80 -7.61
CA VAL A 382 11.03 -9.36 -8.77
C VAL A 382 9.90 -8.42 -8.34
N GLY A 383 9.30 -8.66 -7.16
CA GLY A 383 8.21 -7.86 -6.59
C GLY A 383 8.64 -6.47 -6.08
N ASN A 384 9.86 -6.06 -6.34
CA ASN A 384 10.40 -4.77 -6.01
C ASN A 384 9.97 -3.71 -7.04
N ILE A 385 8.69 -3.40 -7.06
CA ILE A 385 8.06 -2.46 -7.99
C ILE A 385 8.21 -1.04 -7.45
N LYS A 386 8.42 -0.07 -8.34
CA LYS A 386 8.53 1.34 -8.01
C LYS A 386 7.19 2.04 -8.20
N GLY A 387 6.86 2.97 -7.32
CA GLY A 387 5.54 3.58 -7.35
C GLY A 387 5.52 5.06 -7.02
N SER A 388 4.47 5.44 -6.33
CA SER A 388 4.09 6.81 -6.04
C SER A 388 5.15 7.58 -5.25
N LEU A 389 5.72 6.99 -4.20
CA LEU A 389 6.70 7.64 -3.35
C LEU A 389 8.03 7.91 -4.07
N SER A 390 8.50 6.97 -4.89
CA SER A 390 9.69 7.19 -5.73
C SER A 390 9.51 8.37 -6.68
N THR A 391 8.31 8.52 -7.27
CA THR A 391 7.98 9.64 -8.14
C THR A 391 7.92 10.95 -7.38
N ALA A 392 7.27 10.97 -6.21
CA ALA A 392 7.18 12.14 -5.36
C ALA A 392 8.57 12.67 -5.00
N LEU A 393 9.48 11.79 -4.57
CA LEU A 393 10.85 12.15 -4.25
C LEU A 393 11.65 12.62 -5.46
N ALA A 394 11.43 12.03 -6.65
CA ALA A 394 12.05 12.50 -7.87
C ALA A 394 11.67 13.95 -8.19
N LEU A 395 10.39 14.28 -8.08
CA LEU A 395 9.88 15.63 -8.32
C LEU A 395 10.35 16.66 -7.28
N SER A 396 10.63 16.19 -6.04
CA SER A 396 11.13 17.03 -4.94
C SER A 396 12.63 17.32 -4.99
N LEU A 397 13.36 16.79 -5.96
CA LEU A 397 14.78 17.10 -6.13
C LEU A 397 14.98 18.62 -6.25
N PRO A 398 16.00 19.20 -5.57
CA PRO A 398 16.24 20.64 -5.56
C PRO A 398 16.44 21.22 -6.96
N LEU A 399 15.88 22.40 -7.22
CA LEU A 399 16.01 23.10 -8.51
C LEU A 399 17.47 23.38 -8.88
N GLY A 400 18.36 23.60 -7.88
CA GLY A 400 19.78 23.83 -8.07
C GLY A 400 20.63 22.56 -8.29
N LEU A 401 20.03 21.37 -8.30
CA LEU A 401 20.77 20.13 -8.48
C LEU A 401 21.21 19.98 -9.95
N PRO A 402 22.51 19.81 -10.24
CA PRO A 402 22.98 19.64 -11.61
C PRO A 402 22.32 18.44 -12.29
N GLY A 403 21.78 18.67 -13.49
CA GLY A 403 21.14 17.61 -14.28
C GLY A 403 19.78 17.13 -13.73
N ARG A 404 19.11 17.90 -12.86
CA ARG A 404 17.82 17.56 -12.21
C ARG A 404 16.81 16.97 -13.18
N GLU A 405 16.57 17.61 -14.33
CA GLU A 405 15.58 17.14 -15.32
C GLU A 405 15.92 15.74 -15.86
N LYS A 406 17.21 15.51 -16.14
CA LYS A 406 17.69 14.20 -16.59
C LYS A 406 17.53 13.14 -15.50
N LEU A 407 17.80 13.48 -14.23
CA LEU A 407 17.63 12.57 -13.10
C LEU A 407 16.15 12.21 -12.90
N ILE A 408 15.26 13.19 -12.97
CA ILE A 408 13.80 12.97 -12.91
C ILE A 408 13.37 12.05 -14.05
N ALA A 409 13.79 12.32 -15.29
CA ALA A 409 13.44 11.49 -16.43
C ALA A 409 13.95 10.03 -16.28
N ILE A 410 15.14 9.83 -15.74
CA ILE A 410 15.68 8.50 -15.45
C ILE A 410 14.82 7.79 -14.40
N ILE A 411 14.51 8.45 -13.29
CA ILE A 411 13.70 7.85 -12.20
C ILE A 411 12.30 7.52 -12.70
N LEU A 412 11.62 8.46 -13.37
CA LEU A 412 10.28 8.24 -13.91
C LEU A 412 10.27 7.13 -14.97
N GLY A 413 11.30 7.07 -15.81
CA GLY A 413 11.51 5.99 -16.78
C GLY A 413 11.64 4.63 -16.10
N ILE A 414 12.39 4.54 -14.99
CA ILE A 414 12.53 3.31 -14.20
C ILE A 414 11.21 2.94 -13.52
N VAL A 415 10.48 3.92 -12.98
CA VAL A 415 9.14 3.69 -12.40
C VAL A 415 8.22 3.09 -13.47
N LEU A 416 8.18 3.67 -14.67
CA LEU A 416 7.37 3.15 -15.78
C LEU A 416 7.77 1.72 -16.18
N VAL A 417 9.08 1.46 -16.36
CA VAL A 417 9.60 0.11 -16.70
C VAL A 417 9.26 -0.89 -15.60
N SER A 418 9.37 -0.48 -14.34
CA SER A 418 9.05 -1.33 -13.19
C SER A 418 7.55 -1.62 -13.11
N LEU A 419 6.69 -0.61 -13.18
CA LEU A 419 5.23 -0.79 -13.13
C LEU A 419 4.71 -1.64 -14.28
N VAL A 420 5.14 -1.38 -15.50
CA VAL A 420 4.68 -2.10 -16.68
C VAL A 420 5.41 -3.45 -16.80
N GLY A 421 6.73 -3.45 -16.76
CA GLY A 421 7.54 -4.66 -16.98
C GLY A 421 7.43 -5.66 -15.83
N GLN A 422 7.80 -5.24 -14.61
CA GLN A 422 7.75 -6.11 -13.44
C GLN A 422 6.30 -6.36 -13.01
N GLY A 423 5.42 -5.35 -13.03
CA GLY A 423 4.02 -5.48 -12.67
C GLY A 423 3.26 -6.49 -13.52
N LEU A 424 3.45 -6.50 -14.84
CA LEU A 424 2.83 -7.48 -15.74
C LEU A 424 3.46 -8.87 -15.64
N SER A 425 4.76 -8.95 -15.33
CA SER A 425 5.47 -10.22 -15.22
C SER A 425 5.27 -10.92 -13.87
N LEU A 426 4.97 -10.17 -12.80
CA LEU A 426 4.87 -10.69 -11.44
C LEU A 426 3.86 -11.84 -11.28
N PRO A 427 2.61 -11.77 -11.79
CA PRO A 427 1.66 -12.88 -11.69
C PRO A 427 2.20 -14.17 -12.32
N TRP A 428 2.87 -14.05 -13.47
CA TRP A 428 3.50 -15.18 -14.13
C TRP A 428 4.65 -15.77 -13.30
N VAL A 429 5.52 -14.91 -12.74
CA VAL A 429 6.65 -15.31 -11.88
C VAL A 429 6.14 -16.07 -10.64
N VAL A 430 5.16 -15.50 -9.93
CA VAL A 430 4.60 -16.10 -8.71
C VAL A 430 3.98 -17.47 -8.99
N ARG A 431 3.22 -17.58 -10.08
CA ARG A 431 2.63 -18.87 -10.53
C ARG A 431 3.71 -19.87 -10.96
N ARG A 432 4.75 -19.43 -11.70
CA ARG A 432 5.87 -20.28 -12.14
C ARG A 432 6.71 -20.82 -11.00
N LEU A 433 6.94 -20.01 -9.97
CA LEU A 433 7.67 -20.40 -8.77
C LEU A 433 6.84 -21.29 -7.82
N LYS A 434 5.55 -21.50 -8.15
CA LYS A 434 4.63 -22.30 -7.32
C LYS A 434 4.66 -21.83 -5.86
N VAL A 435 4.61 -20.51 -5.65
CA VAL A 435 4.63 -19.89 -4.32
C VAL A 435 3.26 -20.01 -3.67
N ALA A 436 2.20 -20.04 -4.45
CA ALA A 436 0.86 -20.34 -3.97
C ALA A 436 0.86 -21.69 -3.25
N HIS A 437 0.38 -21.70 -2.03
CA HIS A 437 0.02 -22.97 -1.40
C HIS A 437 -1.07 -23.62 -2.27
N ARG A 438 -1.15 -24.95 -2.24
CA ARG A 438 -2.29 -25.69 -2.79
C ARG A 438 -3.55 -25.19 -2.08
N SER A 439 -4.10 -24.12 -2.65
CA SER A 439 -5.07 -23.21 -2.06
C SER A 439 -6.39 -23.88 -1.68
N GLU A 440 -6.86 -24.89 -2.44
CA GLU A 440 -8.17 -25.46 -2.20
C GLU A 440 -8.33 -26.09 -0.80
N SER A 441 -7.33 -26.85 -0.35
CA SER A 441 -7.42 -27.50 0.95
C SER A 441 -7.26 -26.54 2.14
N TYR A 442 -6.50 -25.45 2.00
CA TYR A 442 -6.35 -24.47 3.08
C TYR A 442 -7.53 -23.51 3.16
N HIS A 443 -8.05 -23.03 2.04
CA HIS A 443 -9.28 -22.22 2.02
C HIS A 443 -10.48 -23.01 2.56
N GLN A 444 -10.61 -24.28 2.15
CA GLN A 444 -11.64 -25.15 2.68
C GLN A 444 -11.50 -25.36 4.20
N ILE A 445 -10.28 -25.50 4.70
CA ILE A 445 -10.04 -25.63 6.15
C ILE A 445 -10.37 -24.34 6.88
N GLU A 446 -9.93 -23.18 6.39
CA GLU A 446 -10.26 -21.88 7.00
C GLU A 446 -11.76 -21.60 6.98
N GLU A 447 -12.43 -21.86 5.85
CA GLU A 447 -13.87 -21.71 5.72
C GLU A 447 -14.64 -22.65 6.67
N LEU A 448 -14.23 -23.92 6.73
CA LEU A 448 -14.84 -24.89 7.66
C LEU A 448 -14.57 -24.55 9.13
N GLN A 449 -13.39 -24.03 9.44
CA GLN A 449 -13.08 -23.54 10.80
C GLN A 449 -13.92 -22.32 11.15
N ALA A 450 -14.09 -21.39 10.21
CA ALA A 450 -14.95 -20.22 10.37
C ALA A 450 -16.41 -20.66 10.61
N GLN A 451 -16.93 -21.55 9.78
CA GLN A 451 -18.29 -22.10 9.92
C GLN A 451 -18.48 -22.83 11.26
N LEU A 452 -17.48 -23.59 11.70
CA LEU A 452 -17.51 -24.29 12.98
C LEU A 452 -17.56 -23.32 14.16
N MET A 453 -16.73 -22.26 14.12
CA MET A 453 -16.69 -21.24 15.16
C MET A 453 -17.98 -20.43 15.22
N THR A 454 -18.52 -20.03 14.08
CA THR A 454 -19.79 -19.32 13.96
C THR A 454 -20.93 -20.15 14.54
N ALA A 455 -20.99 -21.43 14.16
CA ALA A 455 -22.04 -22.33 14.68
C ALA A 455 -21.93 -22.58 16.19
N LYS A 456 -20.72 -22.69 16.75
CA LYS A 456 -20.51 -22.82 18.21
C LYS A 456 -20.87 -21.53 18.94
N ALA A 457 -20.49 -20.37 18.43
CA ALA A 457 -20.85 -19.09 19.03
C ALA A 457 -22.37 -18.85 19.04
N ALA A 458 -23.04 -19.22 17.93
CA ALA A 458 -24.51 -19.15 17.87
C ALA A 458 -25.19 -20.11 18.86
N GLN A 459 -24.61 -21.29 19.16
CA GLN A 459 -25.11 -22.18 20.21
C GLN A 459 -24.97 -21.57 21.60
N ASP A 460 -23.79 -20.94 21.88
CA ASP A 460 -23.56 -20.30 23.18
C ASP A 460 -24.55 -19.14 23.40
N GLU A 461 -24.78 -18.30 22.38
CA GLU A 461 -25.77 -17.19 22.46
C GLU A 461 -27.20 -17.71 22.58
N LEU A 462 -27.53 -18.80 21.88
CA LEU A 462 -28.84 -19.44 21.97
C LEU A 462 -29.11 -19.99 23.40
N ASP A 463 -28.10 -20.61 24.03
CA ASP A 463 -28.15 -21.09 25.40
C ASP A 463 -28.35 -19.93 26.40
N ASP A 464 -27.73 -18.78 26.17
CA ASP A 464 -27.84 -17.61 27.03
C ASP A 464 -29.19 -16.89 26.86
N LEU A 465 -29.75 -16.82 25.65
CA LEU A 465 -31.10 -16.32 25.38
C LEU A 465 -32.17 -17.22 25.99
N PHE A 466 -31.94 -18.52 26.02
CA PHE A 466 -32.85 -19.46 26.69
C PHE A 466 -32.81 -19.32 28.22
N LYS A 467 -31.59 -19.20 28.80
CA LYS A 467 -31.43 -18.99 30.27
C LYS A 467 -32.02 -17.66 30.72
N SER A 468 -31.96 -16.61 29.89
CA SER A 468 -32.57 -15.31 30.19
C SER A 468 -34.10 -15.28 30.04
N GLY A 469 -34.71 -16.38 29.57
CA GLY A 469 -36.15 -16.51 29.42
C GLY A 469 -36.74 -15.78 28.20
N VAL A 470 -35.90 -15.27 27.30
CA VAL A 470 -36.33 -14.57 26.09
C VAL A 470 -36.84 -15.54 25.03
N LEU A 471 -36.31 -16.77 25.00
CA LEU A 471 -36.60 -17.74 23.95
C LEU A 471 -37.57 -18.84 24.43
N PRO A 472 -38.68 -19.12 23.70
CA PRO A 472 -39.56 -20.26 23.99
C PRO A 472 -38.83 -21.59 23.81
N LYS A 473 -39.10 -22.57 24.70
CA LYS A 473 -38.42 -23.86 24.71
C LYS A 473 -38.48 -24.61 23.37
N ALA A 474 -39.62 -24.58 22.67
CA ALA A 474 -39.78 -25.26 21.39
C ALA A 474 -38.83 -24.68 20.30
N VAL A 475 -38.70 -23.35 20.24
CA VAL A 475 -37.79 -22.65 19.29
C VAL A 475 -36.33 -22.93 19.63
N TYR A 476 -36.00 -22.93 20.94
CA TYR A 476 -34.66 -23.27 21.41
C TYR A 476 -34.24 -24.69 21.00
N GLU A 477 -35.10 -25.71 21.22
CA GLU A 477 -34.78 -27.10 20.87
C GLU A 477 -34.59 -27.29 19.37
N GLU A 478 -35.42 -26.65 18.54
CA GLU A 478 -35.32 -26.71 17.08
C GLU A 478 -34.01 -26.05 16.56
N MET A 479 -33.73 -24.84 17.01
CA MET A 479 -32.51 -24.12 16.59
C MET A 479 -31.26 -24.81 17.10
N ARG A 480 -31.23 -25.29 18.33
CA ARG A 480 -30.11 -26.02 18.90
C ARG A 480 -29.78 -27.29 18.11
N ALA A 481 -30.82 -28.06 17.72
CA ALA A 481 -30.64 -29.25 16.90
C ALA A 481 -30.02 -28.89 15.50
N ALA A 482 -30.49 -27.82 14.89
CA ALA A 482 -29.95 -27.35 13.59
C ALA A 482 -28.47 -26.97 13.70
N TYR A 483 -28.04 -26.21 14.72
CA TYR A 483 -26.65 -25.85 14.93
C TYR A 483 -25.78 -27.06 15.30
N GLN A 484 -26.27 -28.01 16.09
CA GLN A 484 -25.56 -29.26 16.40
C GLN A 484 -25.21 -30.05 15.11
N VAL A 485 -26.16 -30.14 14.18
CA VAL A 485 -25.94 -30.79 12.89
C VAL A 485 -24.84 -30.06 12.09
N ARG A 486 -24.87 -28.73 12.06
CA ARG A 486 -23.83 -27.92 11.36
C ARG A 486 -22.45 -28.12 11.99
N VAL A 487 -22.33 -28.06 13.30
CA VAL A 487 -21.08 -28.31 14.04
C VAL A 487 -20.54 -29.69 13.71
N ALA A 488 -21.35 -30.73 13.80
CA ALA A 488 -20.95 -32.10 13.52
C ALA A 488 -20.51 -32.30 12.05
N ALA A 489 -21.20 -31.68 11.12
CA ALA A 489 -20.84 -31.72 9.68
C ALA A 489 -19.48 -31.06 9.43
N SER A 490 -19.27 -29.85 9.95
CA SER A 490 -18.00 -29.13 9.79
C SER A 490 -16.82 -29.86 10.46
N GLU A 491 -17.01 -30.43 11.64
CA GLU A 491 -15.98 -31.22 12.34
C GLU A 491 -15.61 -32.51 11.58
N ARG A 492 -16.60 -33.21 10.99
CA ARG A 492 -16.34 -34.38 10.15
C ARG A 492 -15.54 -34.02 8.92
N THR A 493 -15.95 -33.03 8.19
CA THR A 493 -15.25 -32.58 6.96
C THR A 493 -13.83 -32.11 7.26
N LEU A 494 -13.62 -31.38 8.35
CA LEU A 494 -12.28 -31.01 8.82
C LEU A 494 -11.42 -32.21 9.12
N ARG A 495 -11.95 -33.21 9.84
CA ARG A 495 -11.23 -34.46 10.17
C ARG A 495 -10.86 -35.23 8.91
N ASP A 496 -11.75 -35.31 7.92
CA ASP A 496 -11.51 -36.00 6.66
C ASP A 496 -10.41 -35.32 5.84
N ILE A 497 -10.39 -33.99 5.78
CA ILE A 497 -9.33 -33.22 5.11
C ILE A 497 -7.98 -33.41 5.82
N TYR A 498 -7.95 -33.43 7.16
CA TYR A 498 -6.72 -33.68 7.91
C TYR A 498 -6.17 -35.10 7.71
N ASN A 499 -7.05 -36.10 7.63
CA ASN A 499 -6.67 -37.50 7.40
C ASN A 499 -6.19 -37.77 5.98
N GLN A 500 -6.63 -36.99 5.00
CA GLN A 500 -6.22 -37.11 3.58
C GLN A 500 -4.86 -36.47 3.28
N ARG A 501 -4.15 -35.84 4.24
CA ARG A 501 -2.82 -35.26 4.02
C ARG A 501 -1.74 -36.35 3.91
N PRO A 502 -1.12 -36.57 2.73
CA PRO A 502 -0.01 -37.50 2.61
C PRO A 502 1.24 -36.89 3.30
N GLY A 503 1.66 -37.43 4.41
CA GLY A 503 2.91 -37.05 5.09
C GLY A 503 2.97 -37.23 6.61
N ARG A 504 1.92 -37.67 7.27
CA ARG A 504 1.91 -37.87 8.73
C ARG A 504 1.68 -39.32 9.21
N ALA A 505 2.02 -40.26 8.37
CA ALA A 505 2.00 -41.70 8.77
C ALA A 505 3.21 -42.12 9.64
N SER A 506 4.05 -41.18 10.11
CA SER A 506 5.31 -41.54 10.81
C SER A 506 5.58 -40.74 12.10
N GLU A 507 4.63 -40.03 12.66
CA GLU A 507 4.80 -39.47 14.01
C GLU A 507 3.50 -39.60 14.81
N SER A 508 3.24 -40.85 15.22
CA SER A 508 2.29 -41.14 16.28
C SER A 508 2.96 -40.90 17.62
N ASN A 509 2.89 -39.70 18.16
CA ASN A 509 2.92 -39.45 19.58
C ASN A 509 2.07 -38.22 19.91
N GLY A 510 0.96 -38.48 20.44
CA GLY A 510 0.16 -37.85 21.51
C GLY A 510 0.13 -36.34 21.67
N GLU A 511 0.18 -35.54 20.60
CA GLU A 511 -0.19 -34.13 20.71
C GLU A 511 -1.65 -33.96 20.37
N SER A 512 -2.44 -33.69 21.41
CA SER A 512 -3.88 -33.52 21.32
C SER A 512 -4.27 -32.30 20.46
N LEU A 513 -5.42 -32.40 19.80
CA LEU A 513 -6.07 -31.34 19.03
C LEU A 513 -6.18 -30.00 19.79
N SER A 514 -6.03 -30.04 21.14
CA SER A 514 -6.02 -28.89 22.05
C SER A 514 -4.79 -27.98 21.88
N ASP A 515 -3.62 -28.51 21.47
CA ASP A 515 -2.40 -27.72 21.30
C ASP A 515 -2.32 -27.04 19.94
N ALA A 516 -2.99 -27.57 18.91
CA ALA A 516 -3.16 -26.90 17.62
C ALA A 516 -4.21 -25.75 17.69
N LEU A 517 -5.07 -25.76 18.67
CA LEU A 517 -6.08 -24.74 18.97
C LEU A 517 -5.60 -23.71 20.01
N GLY A 518 -4.36 -23.83 20.50
CA GLY A 518 -3.80 -23.05 21.61
C GLY A 518 -3.52 -21.57 21.35
N ASP A 519 -3.88 -21.03 20.19
CA ASP A 519 -3.80 -19.60 19.93
C ASP A 519 -5.15 -18.91 20.27
N ARG A 520 -5.49 -18.90 21.59
CA ARG A 520 -6.75 -18.34 22.11
C ARG A 520 -7.01 -16.90 21.67
N THR A 521 -5.97 -16.11 21.49
CA THR A 521 -6.09 -14.70 21.06
C THR A 521 -6.57 -14.55 19.62
N LYS A 522 -6.12 -15.42 18.70
CA LYS A 522 -6.66 -15.43 17.31
C LYS A 522 -8.07 -15.97 17.25
N LEU A 523 -8.38 -16.95 18.07
CA LEU A 523 -9.72 -17.52 18.23
C LEU A 523 -10.73 -16.48 18.67
N ASP A 524 -10.37 -15.64 19.64
CA ASP A 524 -11.26 -14.59 20.16
C ASP A 524 -11.47 -13.45 19.15
N ALA A 525 -10.47 -13.07 18.35
CA ALA A 525 -10.60 -12.06 17.29
C ALA A 525 -11.52 -12.55 16.16
N ILE A 526 -11.36 -13.79 15.69
CA ILE A 526 -12.23 -14.40 14.68
C ILE A 526 -13.65 -14.59 15.21
N ARG A 527 -13.79 -15.00 16.49
CA ARG A 527 -15.08 -15.16 17.18
C ARG A 527 -15.87 -13.85 17.21
N ARG A 528 -15.21 -12.72 17.43
CA ARG A 528 -15.86 -11.39 17.42
C ARG A 528 -16.30 -10.98 16.02
N GLN A 529 -15.45 -11.10 15.01
CA GLN A 529 -15.81 -10.74 13.63
C GLN A 529 -17.01 -11.54 13.12
N LEU A 530 -17.12 -12.81 13.50
CA LEU A 530 -18.19 -13.70 13.05
C LEU A 530 -19.51 -13.49 13.80
N LEU A 531 -19.47 -13.25 15.13
CA LEU A 531 -20.64 -12.89 15.93
C LEU A 531 -21.31 -11.60 15.44
N LEU A 532 -20.51 -10.68 14.92
CA LEU A 532 -20.99 -9.39 14.43
C LEU A 532 -21.61 -9.49 13.03
N ALA A 533 -21.10 -10.37 12.18
CA ALA A 533 -21.72 -10.67 10.88
C ALA A 533 -23.08 -11.39 11.04
N GLU A 534 -23.23 -12.30 12.01
CA GLU A 534 -24.51 -12.95 12.28
C GLU A 534 -25.53 -12.02 12.98
N LYS A 535 -25.08 -11.14 13.87
CA LYS A 535 -25.94 -10.15 14.52
C LYS A 535 -26.51 -9.14 13.53
N GLY A 536 -25.74 -8.75 12.51
CA GLY A 536 -26.19 -7.90 11.41
C GLY A 536 -27.13 -8.59 10.41
N ALA A 537 -27.20 -9.93 10.42
CA ALA A 537 -28.12 -10.69 9.57
C ALA A 537 -29.46 -11.00 10.25
N LEU A 538 -29.56 -10.76 11.57
CA LEU A 538 -30.78 -11.02 12.39
C LEU A 538 -31.53 -9.72 12.72
N THR A 539 -31.00 -8.54 12.40
CA THR A 539 -31.68 -7.24 12.42
C THR A 539 -32.00 -6.79 10.99
#